data_2bd132f7093e44b455e20750629e38e0
#
_entry.id   2bd132f7093e44b455e20750629e38e0
#
_cell.length_a   1.000
_cell.length_b   1.000
_cell.length_c   1.000
_cell.angle_alpha   90.00
_cell.angle_beta   90.00
_cell.angle_gamma   90.00
#
_symmetry.space_group_name_H-M   'P 1'
#
loop_
_entity.id
_entity.type
_entity.pdbx_description
1 polymer ?
#
loop_
_entity_poly.entity_id
_entity_poly.type
_entity_poly.pdbx_seq_one_letter_code
_entity_poly.pdbx_strand_id
1 'polypeptide(L)'
;MLNTSEILGFLKAKGIVFLKEGNGRVFSLKKISFTDAKEQEGGVYLLFDLFQIRSLCVPFSEVSLDIVDFASKPTIYQSPANSLLPKGASHEGLVRFSLIREPAWNKLLYQFSQPVLFHEVKGQASDIQTSLFFPLFSPSVKELFLGPEGEVKIIKG
;
A
#
# COMPACT_ATOMS: atom_id res chain seq x y z
N MET A 1 -17.64 -9.92 -1.06
CA MET A 1 -17.47 -9.71 0.38
C MET A 1 -16.05 -9.99 0.80
N LEU A 2 -15.48 -9.20 1.70
CA LEU A 2 -14.11 -9.38 2.16
C LEU A 2 -14.07 -10.21 3.43
N ASN A 3 -13.26 -11.27 3.42
CA ASN A 3 -13.11 -12.17 4.56
C ASN A 3 -12.05 -11.64 5.53
N THR A 4 -12.40 -10.57 6.25
CA THR A 4 -11.48 -9.78 7.07
C THR A 4 -10.77 -10.61 8.15
N SER A 5 -11.53 -11.43 8.89
CA SER A 5 -10.97 -12.23 9.99
C SER A 5 -9.90 -13.21 9.52
N GLU A 6 -10.14 -13.86 8.39
CA GLU A 6 -9.22 -14.84 7.83
C GLU A 6 -7.95 -14.16 7.31
N ILE A 7 -8.10 -13.03 6.62
CA ILE A 7 -6.96 -12.24 6.14
C ILE A 7 -6.09 -11.78 7.31
N LEU A 8 -6.71 -11.23 8.36
CA LEU A 8 -6.00 -10.79 9.55
C LEU A 8 -5.28 -11.96 10.25
N GLY A 9 -5.90 -13.13 10.27
CA GLY A 9 -5.29 -14.32 10.83
C GLY A 9 -3.99 -14.69 10.14
N PHE A 10 -3.97 -14.69 8.81
CA PHE A 10 -2.75 -14.94 8.03
C PHE A 10 -1.68 -13.88 8.28
N LEU A 11 -2.07 -12.61 8.26
CA LEU A 11 -1.13 -11.51 8.49
C LEU A 11 -0.48 -11.57 9.88
N LYS A 12 -1.26 -11.90 10.90
CA LYS A 12 -0.75 -11.99 12.27
C LYS A 12 0.10 -13.23 12.50
N ALA A 13 -0.31 -14.37 11.93
CA ALA A 13 0.38 -15.64 12.15
C ALA A 13 1.63 -15.79 11.28
N LYS A 14 1.55 -15.42 10.01
CA LYS A 14 2.62 -15.65 9.02
C LYS A 14 3.29 -14.39 8.50
N GLY A 15 2.72 -13.22 8.76
CA GLY A 15 3.21 -11.96 8.25
C GLY A 15 2.95 -11.71 6.78
N ILE A 16 2.30 -12.64 6.09
CA ILE A 16 1.98 -12.54 4.66
C ILE A 16 0.71 -13.32 4.37
N VAL A 17 -0.09 -12.83 3.41
CA VAL A 17 -1.24 -13.53 2.88
C VAL A 17 -1.31 -13.32 1.37
N PHE A 18 -1.67 -14.38 0.62
CA PHE A 18 -1.89 -14.31 -0.82
C PHE A 18 -3.38 -14.33 -1.10
N LEU A 19 -3.85 -13.33 -1.84
CA LEU A 19 -5.25 -13.13 -2.14
C LEU A 19 -5.49 -13.21 -3.63
N LYS A 20 -6.63 -13.79 -4.03
CA LYS A 20 -7.09 -13.79 -5.41
C LYS A 20 -8.39 -13.01 -5.47
N GLU A 21 -8.44 -11.95 -6.29
CA GLU A 21 -9.66 -11.17 -6.44
C GLU A 21 -10.56 -11.73 -7.55
N GLY A 22 -11.76 -11.16 -7.68
CA GLY A 22 -12.78 -11.68 -8.58
C GLY A 22 -12.39 -11.77 -10.06
N ASN A 23 -11.40 -10.98 -10.52
CA ASN A 23 -10.94 -11.05 -11.91
C ASN A 23 -9.80 -12.06 -12.12
N GLY A 24 -9.43 -12.81 -11.10
CA GLY A 24 -8.38 -13.83 -11.16
C GLY A 24 -6.98 -13.34 -10.86
N ARG A 25 -6.77 -12.05 -10.63
CA ARG A 25 -5.45 -11.52 -10.28
C ARG A 25 -5.10 -11.88 -8.84
N VAL A 26 -3.85 -12.27 -8.62
CA VAL A 26 -3.35 -12.66 -7.30
C VAL A 26 -2.38 -11.61 -6.80
N PHE A 27 -2.46 -11.30 -5.53
CA PHE A 27 -1.58 -10.33 -4.88
C PHE A 27 -1.26 -10.75 -3.45
N SER A 28 -0.15 -10.22 -2.93
CA SER A 28 0.25 -10.46 -1.55
C SER A 28 0.13 -9.20 -0.72
N LEU A 29 -0.19 -9.39 0.57
CA LEU A 29 -0.10 -8.37 1.60
C LEU A 29 0.90 -8.84 2.64
N LYS A 30 1.90 -8.01 2.97
CA LYS A 30 2.97 -8.35 3.91
C LYS A 30 3.14 -7.27 4.97
N LYS A 31 3.55 -7.69 6.18
CA LYS A 31 4.02 -6.74 7.19
C LYS A 31 5.35 -6.11 6.74
N ILE A 32 5.60 -4.87 7.18
CA ILE A 32 6.87 -4.17 6.88
C ILE A 32 8.09 -4.99 7.32
N SER A 33 8.03 -5.63 8.48
CA SER A 33 9.16 -6.39 9.02
C SER A 33 9.59 -7.59 8.18
N PHE A 34 8.79 -7.99 7.18
CA PHE A 34 9.10 -9.11 6.30
C PHE A 34 9.58 -8.68 4.93
N THR A 35 9.76 -7.36 4.69
CA THR A 35 10.21 -6.87 3.40
C THR A 35 11.73 -6.76 3.36
N ASP A 36 12.33 -7.02 2.19
CA ASP A 36 13.73 -6.75 1.91
C ASP A 36 13.86 -5.83 0.69
N ALA A 37 15.09 -5.44 0.33
CA ALA A 37 15.31 -4.49 -0.75
C ALA A 37 14.76 -4.95 -2.10
N LYS A 38 14.78 -6.26 -2.38
CA LYS A 38 14.24 -6.80 -3.65
C LYS A 38 12.73 -6.77 -3.66
N GLU A 39 12.10 -7.00 -2.52
CA GLU A 39 10.64 -7.05 -2.41
C GLU A 39 10.01 -5.68 -2.53
N GLN A 40 10.77 -4.59 -2.37
CA GLN A 40 10.26 -3.23 -2.54
C GLN A 40 9.99 -2.89 -4.00
N GLU A 41 10.67 -3.51 -4.95
CA GLU A 41 10.42 -3.25 -6.37
C GLU A 41 8.99 -3.64 -6.72
N GLY A 42 8.24 -2.66 -7.24
CA GLY A 42 6.85 -2.86 -7.61
C GLY A 42 5.88 -2.92 -6.45
N GLY A 43 6.34 -2.86 -5.20
CA GLY A 43 5.50 -2.91 -4.02
C GLY A 43 4.91 -1.55 -3.65
N VAL A 44 3.75 -1.57 -3.01
CA VAL A 44 3.05 -0.36 -2.56
C VAL A 44 2.61 -0.57 -1.12
N TYR A 45 2.96 0.38 -0.24
CA TYR A 45 2.46 0.37 1.13
C TYR A 45 1.03 0.89 1.15
N LEU A 46 0.13 0.13 1.79
CA LEU A 46 -1.28 0.49 1.89
C LEU A 46 -1.52 1.14 3.24
N LEU A 47 -2.13 2.33 3.22
CA LEU A 47 -2.42 3.10 4.41
C LEU A 47 -3.91 3.27 4.58
N PHE A 48 -4.39 3.35 5.82
CA PHE A 48 -5.80 3.59 6.10
C PHE A 48 -6.08 5.06 6.49
N ASP A 49 -5.06 5.83 6.88
CA ASP A 49 -5.23 7.25 7.17
C ASP A 49 -3.92 8.03 6.92
N LEU A 50 -4.04 9.38 6.98
CA LEU A 50 -2.91 10.27 6.71
C LEU A 50 -1.79 10.16 7.75
N PHE A 51 -2.11 9.79 8.98
CA PHE A 51 -1.11 9.70 10.05
C PHE A 51 -0.04 8.64 9.77
N GLN A 52 -0.41 7.60 9.04
CA GLN A 52 0.53 6.54 8.69
C GLN A 52 1.66 6.99 7.75
N ILE A 53 1.46 8.11 7.03
CA ILE A 53 2.49 8.64 6.13
C ILE A 53 3.77 8.93 6.91
N ARG A 54 3.66 9.38 8.17
CA ARG A 54 4.81 9.70 9.04
C ARG A 54 5.72 8.50 9.28
N SER A 55 5.17 7.30 9.26
CA SER A 55 5.96 6.09 9.50
C SER A 55 6.76 5.66 8.27
N LEU A 56 6.41 6.16 7.09
CA LEU A 56 7.03 5.76 5.83
C LEU A 56 7.91 6.84 5.22
N CYS A 57 7.50 8.09 5.33
CA CYS A 57 8.08 9.21 4.58
C CYS A 57 8.74 10.22 5.51
N VAL A 58 9.64 11.04 4.97
CA VAL A 58 10.07 12.26 5.65
C VAL A 58 8.83 13.12 5.93
N PRO A 59 8.87 14.00 6.97
CA PRO A 59 7.68 14.79 7.32
C PRO A 59 7.15 15.61 6.15
N PHE A 60 5.83 15.50 5.90
CA PHE A 60 5.15 16.24 4.84
C PHE A 60 4.68 17.60 5.34
N SER A 61 4.73 18.60 4.45
CA SER A 61 4.06 19.89 4.65
C SER A 61 2.54 19.69 4.56
N GLU A 62 1.78 20.72 4.99
CA GLU A 62 0.32 20.71 4.80
C GLU A 62 -0.08 20.56 3.33
N VAL A 63 0.69 21.18 2.42
CA VAL A 63 0.41 21.09 0.99
C VAL A 63 0.49 19.65 0.52
N SER A 64 1.54 18.93 0.91
CA SER A 64 1.71 17.52 0.52
C SER A 64 0.62 16.64 1.13
N LEU A 65 0.25 16.87 2.39
CA LEU A 65 -0.85 16.14 3.04
C LEU A 65 -2.18 16.39 2.34
N ASP A 66 -2.44 17.63 1.96
CA ASP A 66 -3.68 17.99 1.26
C ASP A 66 -3.78 17.31 -0.11
N ILE A 67 -2.67 17.19 -0.82
CA ILE A 67 -2.65 16.48 -2.11
C ILE A 67 -3.15 15.05 -1.93
N VAL A 68 -2.67 14.35 -0.92
CA VAL A 68 -3.11 12.98 -0.63
C VAL A 68 -4.58 12.98 -0.16
N ASP A 69 -4.92 13.89 0.74
CA ASP A 69 -6.24 13.93 1.37
C ASP A 69 -7.36 14.22 0.36
N PHE A 70 -7.10 15.10 -0.60
CA PHE A 70 -8.12 15.52 -1.57
C PHE A 70 -8.16 14.68 -2.85
N ALA A 71 -7.28 13.70 -2.99
CA ALA A 71 -7.32 12.83 -4.16
C ALA A 71 -8.61 12.01 -4.18
N SER A 72 -9.36 12.10 -5.28
CA SER A 72 -10.66 11.43 -5.41
C SER A 72 -10.56 10.02 -5.99
N LYS A 73 -9.42 9.67 -6.60
CA LYS A 73 -9.19 8.36 -7.24
C LYS A 73 -8.03 7.64 -6.56
N PRO A 74 -7.99 6.30 -6.65
CA PRO A 74 -6.84 5.56 -6.16
C PRO A 74 -5.55 6.08 -6.79
N THR A 75 -4.58 6.45 -5.96
CA THR A 75 -3.32 7.05 -6.41
C THR A 75 -2.16 6.43 -5.65
N ILE A 76 -1.10 6.08 -6.39
CA ILE A 76 0.15 5.62 -5.80
C ILE A 76 1.11 6.80 -5.76
N TYR A 77 1.71 7.05 -4.60
CA TYR A 77 2.69 8.13 -4.43
C TYR A 77 4.08 7.54 -4.23
N GLN A 78 5.07 8.14 -4.87
CA GLN A 78 6.48 7.88 -4.57
C GLN A 78 7.02 9.07 -3.81
N SER A 79 7.62 8.84 -2.65
CA SER A 79 8.09 9.92 -1.77
C SER A 79 9.39 9.52 -1.07
N PRO A 80 10.22 10.51 -0.65
CA PRO A 80 11.43 10.21 0.10
C PRO A 80 11.13 9.46 1.39
N ALA A 81 11.89 8.40 1.63
CA ALA A 81 11.68 7.51 2.75
C ALA A 81 12.13 8.12 4.08
N ASN A 82 11.41 7.81 5.15
CA ASN A 82 11.80 8.12 6.51
C ASN A 82 13.05 7.30 6.88
N SER A 83 14.07 7.96 7.44
CA SER A 83 15.31 7.30 7.83
C SER A 83 15.14 6.25 8.94
N LEU A 84 14.03 6.27 9.66
CA LEU A 84 13.73 5.32 10.73
C LEU A 84 13.12 4.01 10.23
N LEU A 85 12.83 3.89 8.94
CA LEU A 85 12.29 2.65 8.38
C LEU A 85 13.31 1.51 8.51
N PRO A 86 12.82 0.26 8.70
CA PRO A 86 13.72 -0.90 8.67
C PRO A 86 14.48 -0.99 7.35
N LYS A 87 15.69 -1.53 7.40
CA LYS A 87 16.48 -1.77 6.21
C LYS A 87 15.67 -2.68 5.26
N GLY A 88 15.61 -2.28 4.00
CA GLY A 88 14.84 -3.00 2.99
C GLY A 88 13.40 -2.54 2.85
N ALA A 89 12.92 -1.65 3.70
CA ALA A 89 11.56 -1.12 3.62
C ALA A 89 11.41 0.00 2.57
N SER A 90 12.50 0.47 1.99
CA SER A 90 12.50 1.47 0.92
C SER A 90 13.36 0.99 -0.24
N HIS A 91 13.15 1.57 -1.42
CA HIS A 91 13.93 1.26 -2.62
C HIS A 91 14.53 2.56 -3.16
N GLU A 92 15.85 2.61 -3.23
CA GLU A 92 16.59 3.81 -3.70
C GLU A 92 16.21 5.09 -2.96
N GLY A 93 15.95 4.98 -1.66
CA GLY A 93 15.58 6.12 -0.82
C GLY A 93 14.15 6.57 -0.97
N LEU A 94 13.33 5.85 -1.73
CA LEU A 94 11.92 6.18 -1.96
C LEU A 94 11.01 5.08 -1.46
N VAL A 95 9.81 5.46 -1.01
CA VAL A 95 8.72 4.53 -0.71
C VAL A 95 7.56 4.81 -1.65
N ARG A 96 6.82 3.76 -2.00
CA ARG A 96 5.56 3.88 -2.73
C ARG A 96 4.43 3.57 -1.78
N PHE A 97 3.43 4.43 -1.72
CA PHE A 97 2.29 4.20 -0.84
C PHE A 97 0.99 4.66 -1.50
N SER A 98 -0.12 4.17 -0.98
CA SER A 98 -1.46 4.59 -1.39
C SER A 98 -2.37 4.63 -0.18
N LEU A 99 -3.18 5.67 -0.09
CA LEU A 99 -4.23 5.77 0.92
C LEU A 99 -5.47 5.07 0.39
N ILE A 100 -5.85 3.97 1.02
CA ILE A 100 -6.96 3.13 0.58
C ILE A 100 -8.24 3.60 1.26
N ARG A 101 -9.17 4.12 0.48
CA ARG A 101 -10.43 4.70 0.99
C ARG A 101 -11.65 3.80 0.80
N GLU A 102 -11.54 2.75 -0.02
CA GLU A 102 -12.65 1.80 -0.18
C GLU A 102 -12.97 1.21 1.20
N PRO A 103 -14.24 1.27 1.66
CA PRO A 103 -14.58 1.01 3.06
C PRO A 103 -14.16 -0.36 3.59
N ALA A 104 -14.33 -1.43 2.83
CA ALA A 104 -14.00 -2.77 3.30
C ALA A 104 -12.49 -2.96 3.44
N TRP A 105 -11.71 -2.51 2.46
CA TRP A 105 -10.25 -2.59 2.50
C TRP A 105 -9.68 -1.65 3.55
N ASN A 106 -10.25 -0.45 3.68
CA ASN A 106 -9.85 0.51 4.70
C ASN A 106 -10.04 -0.07 6.11
N LYS A 107 -11.19 -0.70 6.35
CA LYS A 107 -11.47 -1.35 7.64
C LYS A 107 -10.49 -2.45 7.96
N LEU A 108 -10.13 -3.28 6.98
CA LEU A 108 -9.13 -4.33 7.15
C LEU A 108 -7.78 -3.74 7.59
N LEU A 109 -7.33 -2.70 6.89
CA LEU A 109 -6.06 -2.05 7.19
C LEU A 109 -6.08 -1.39 8.57
N TYR A 110 -7.21 -0.76 8.92
CA TYR A 110 -7.39 -0.16 10.24
C TYR A 110 -7.29 -1.21 11.35
N GLN A 111 -7.93 -2.36 11.17
CA GLN A 111 -7.91 -3.44 12.17
C GLN A 111 -6.54 -4.07 12.32
N PHE A 112 -5.75 -4.11 11.24
CA PHE A 112 -4.37 -4.57 11.32
C PHE A 112 -3.47 -3.53 11.98
N SER A 113 -3.81 -2.25 11.87
CA SER A 113 -3.23 -1.05 12.50
C SER A 113 -1.76 -0.75 12.18
N GLN A 114 -1.21 -1.34 11.13
CA GLN A 114 0.13 -0.98 10.64
C GLN A 114 0.14 -1.07 9.12
N PRO A 115 1.04 -0.36 8.43
CA PRO A 115 1.12 -0.43 6.97
C PRO A 115 1.43 -1.83 6.50
N VAL A 116 0.83 -2.20 5.37
CA VAL A 116 1.04 -3.49 4.70
C VAL A 116 1.62 -3.24 3.33
N LEU A 117 2.56 -4.08 2.91
CA LEU A 117 3.14 -3.98 1.57
C LEU A 117 2.35 -4.85 0.60
N PHE A 118 1.85 -4.23 -0.45
CA PHE A 118 1.13 -4.88 -1.55
C PHE A 118 2.07 -5.19 -2.70
N HIS A 119 1.96 -6.42 -3.23
CA HIS A 119 2.58 -6.80 -4.51
C HIS A 119 1.59 -7.59 -5.33
N GLU A 120 1.48 -7.29 -6.62
CA GLU A 120 0.84 -8.22 -7.54
C GLU A 120 1.82 -9.35 -7.83
N VAL A 121 1.35 -10.60 -7.77
CA VAL A 121 2.18 -11.78 -8.00
C VAL A 121 1.57 -12.63 -9.10
N LYS A 122 2.41 -13.33 -9.86
CA LYS A 122 1.96 -14.21 -10.95
C LYS A 122 2.40 -15.63 -10.67
N GLY A 123 1.56 -16.60 -11.03
CA GLY A 123 1.87 -18.01 -10.86
C GLY A 123 1.87 -18.48 -9.42
N GLN A 124 1.37 -17.70 -8.49
CA GLN A 124 1.31 -18.02 -7.07
C GLN A 124 -0.07 -18.51 -6.68
N ALA A 125 -0.13 -19.58 -5.89
CA ALA A 125 -1.42 -20.04 -5.33
C ALA A 125 -1.89 -19.04 -4.27
N SER A 126 -3.22 -18.79 -4.24
CA SER A 126 -3.81 -17.91 -3.25
C SER A 126 -4.19 -18.67 -1.98
N ASP A 127 -4.09 -17.98 -0.83
CA ASP A 127 -4.58 -18.52 0.44
C ASP A 127 -6.08 -18.27 0.59
N ILE A 128 -6.55 -17.14 0.07
CA ILE A 128 -7.94 -16.69 0.24
C ILE A 128 -8.42 -16.12 -1.09
N GLN A 129 -9.68 -16.39 -1.43
CA GLN A 129 -10.35 -15.75 -2.57
C GLN A 129 -11.31 -14.70 -2.05
N THR A 130 -11.41 -13.57 -2.77
CA THR A 130 -12.37 -12.52 -2.46
C THR A 130 -13.09 -12.08 -3.73
N SER A 131 -14.38 -11.78 -3.62
CA SER A 131 -15.16 -11.22 -4.71
C SER A 131 -15.01 -9.70 -4.82
N LEU A 132 -14.47 -9.07 -3.78
CA LEU A 132 -14.30 -7.62 -3.76
C LEU A 132 -13.09 -7.20 -4.58
N PHE A 133 -13.26 -6.22 -5.47
CA PHE A 133 -12.16 -5.69 -6.27
C PHE A 133 -11.16 -4.94 -5.40
N PHE A 134 -9.88 -5.11 -5.72
CA PHE A 134 -8.83 -4.36 -5.05
C PHE A 134 -8.65 -3.01 -5.74
N PRO A 135 -8.67 -1.89 -4.99
CA PRO A 135 -8.66 -0.55 -5.62
C PRO A 135 -7.49 -0.26 -6.55
N LEU A 136 -6.29 -0.78 -6.25
CA LEU A 136 -5.11 -0.52 -7.07
C LEU A 136 -5.08 -1.29 -8.38
N PHE A 137 -6.04 -2.19 -8.61
CA PHE A 137 -6.19 -2.86 -9.91
C PHE A 137 -7.10 -2.09 -10.86
N SER A 138 -7.65 -0.96 -10.42
CA SER A 138 -8.45 -0.10 -11.29
C SER A 138 -7.58 0.48 -12.41
N PRO A 139 -8.06 0.52 -13.67
CA PRO A 139 -7.30 1.14 -14.78
C PRO A 139 -7.14 2.65 -14.61
N SER A 140 -7.90 3.28 -13.70
CA SER A 140 -7.82 4.72 -13.43
C SER A 140 -6.76 5.10 -12.40
N VAL A 141 -6.00 4.14 -11.86
CA VAL A 141 -4.95 4.41 -10.88
C VAL A 141 -3.86 5.29 -11.48
N LYS A 142 -3.53 6.39 -10.78
CA LYS A 142 -2.44 7.27 -11.14
C LYS A 142 -1.22 6.98 -10.27
N GLU A 143 -0.05 7.29 -10.78
CA GLU A 143 1.17 7.23 -9.98
C GLU A 143 1.90 8.57 -10.08
N LEU A 144 2.23 9.15 -8.93
CA LEU A 144 2.85 10.47 -8.81
C LEU A 144 4.08 10.40 -7.91
N PHE A 145 5.14 11.16 -8.28
CA PHE A 145 6.14 11.53 -7.28
C PHE A 145 5.56 12.67 -6.44
N LEU A 146 5.63 12.57 -5.12
CA LEU A 146 5.18 13.61 -4.20
C LEU A 146 6.30 13.91 -3.20
N GLY A 147 6.88 15.10 -3.32
CA GLY A 147 7.89 15.56 -2.38
C GLY A 147 7.28 16.09 -1.09
N PRO A 148 8.07 16.23 -0.02
CA PRO A 148 7.56 16.67 1.28
C PRO A 148 7.07 18.12 1.30
N GLU A 149 7.49 18.94 0.34
CA GLU A 149 7.10 20.37 0.26
C GLU A 149 6.09 20.63 -0.86
N GLY A 150 5.37 19.62 -1.33
CA GLY A 150 4.33 19.78 -2.33
C GLY A 150 4.78 19.63 -3.78
N GLU A 151 6.03 19.23 -4.02
CA GLU A 151 6.51 18.96 -5.38
C GLU A 151 5.80 17.73 -5.95
N VAL A 152 5.25 17.86 -7.15
CA VAL A 152 4.52 16.77 -7.82
C VAL A 152 5.10 16.53 -9.20
N LYS A 153 5.33 15.25 -9.53
CA LYS A 153 5.67 14.82 -10.89
C LYS A 153 4.78 13.63 -11.25
N ILE A 154 4.19 13.68 -12.45
CA ILE A 154 3.37 12.60 -12.94
C ILE A 154 4.28 11.48 -13.45
N ILE A 155 4.11 10.27 -12.90
CA ILE A 155 4.82 9.08 -13.35
C ILE A 155 3.93 8.29 -14.29
N LYS A 156 2.65 8.13 -13.91
CA LYS A 156 1.63 7.46 -14.71
C LYS A 156 0.32 8.20 -14.53
N GLY A 157 -0.19 8.74 -15.60
CA GLY A 157 -1.41 9.57 -15.59
C GLY A 157 -2.69 8.83 -15.84
#